data_76102ce9446001ed357c38ebcc5864d1
#
_entry.id   76102ce9446001ed357c38ebcc5864d1
#
_cell.length_a   1.000
_cell.length_b   1.000
_cell.length_c   1.000
_cell.angle_alpha   90.00
_cell.angle_beta   90.00
_cell.angle_gamma   90.00
#
_symmetry.space_group_name_H-M   'P 1'
#
loop_
_entity.id
_entity.type
_entity.pdbx_description
1 polymer ?
#
loop_
_entity_poly.entity_id
_entity_poly.type
_entity_poly.pdbx_seq_one_letter_code
_entity_poly.pdbx_strand_id
1 'polypeptide(L)'
;MQAIRTILVVMTPSQPEELALKRAKLIAGVTQSRLHLLVCDKRGEHGKYLADTAQALKEDGYDVTTQQAWHESFHETIIQAQQAESCGLVIKQHFPENPLKRALLTPEDWKLLRYCPCPVLIAKTNRPWTEGSILVAVDVGNSSAEHKSLHASLISNAYEVAAIAKATLHVLTAHPSPMLSASDPTFQLRETIEARYREQCAKFVKEFELDDEQMHIKEGPADVLIPKMAKELDAVVTVIGTVARTGLSGALIGNTAEVVLDAVETDVLVLKPQDVMTHLEAQL
;
A
#
# COMPACT_ATOMS: atom_id res chain seq x y z
N MET A 1 -4.13 -2.41 10.86
CA MET A 1 -5.53 -2.51 10.34
C MET A 1 -6.59 -2.80 11.42
N GLN A 2 -6.31 -3.51 12.50
CA GLN A 2 -7.29 -3.72 13.60
C GLN A 2 -7.84 -2.43 14.21
N ALA A 3 -7.12 -1.31 14.09
CA ALA A 3 -7.57 0.02 14.53
C ALA A 3 -8.41 0.78 13.46
N ILE A 4 -8.58 0.23 12.26
CA ILE A 4 -9.35 0.87 11.18
C ILE A 4 -10.84 0.73 11.49
N ARG A 5 -11.48 1.85 11.84
CA ARG A 5 -12.93 1.88 12.10
C ARG A 5 -13.76 1.99 10.84
N THR A 6 -13.27 2.73 9.85
CA THR A 6 -13.98 2.97 8.59
C THR A 6 -13.01 2.78 7.42
N ILE A 7 -13.46 2.06 6.39
CA ILE A 7 -12.77 1.85 5.12
C ILE A 7 -13.52 2.62 4.04
N LEU A 8 -12.83 3.54 3.35
CA LEU A 8 -13.36 4.19 2.17
C LEU A 8 -13.18 3.29 0.95
N VAL A 9 -14.27 2.94 0.30
CA VAL A 9 -14.28 2.12 -0.91
C VAL A 9 -14.68 2.98 -2.10
N VAL A 10 -13.74 3.20 -3.01
CA VAL A 10 -14.00 3.96 -4.24
C VAL A 10 -14.67 3.04 -5.26
N MET A 11 -15.97 3.27 -5.48
CA MET A 11 -16.82 2.48 -6.35
C MET A 11 -16.76 2.98 -7.79
N THR A 12 -16.83 2.06 -8.75
CA THR A 12 -16.80 2.38 -10.18
C THR A 12 -17.92 1.66 -10.92
N PRO A 13 -19.14 2.24 -10.93
CA PRO A 13 -20.36 1.56 -11.41
C PRO A 13 -20.32 1.05 -12.86
N SER A 14 -19.41 1.54 -13.69
CA SER A 14 -19.24 1.13 -15.08
C SER A 14 -18.44 -0.15 -15.26
N GLN A 15 -17.87 -0.71 -14.19
CA GLN A 15 -17.01 -1.88 -14.28
C GLN A 15 -17.76 -3.16 -13.89
N PRO A 16 -17.48 -4.28 -14.60
CA PRO A 16 -18.15 -5.55 -14.33
C PRO A 16 -17.73 -6.20 -13.01
N GLU A 17 -16.54 -5.88 -12.52
CA GLU A 17 -15.99 -6.41 -11.27
C GLU A 17 -15.57 -5.25 -10.36
N GLU A 18 -16.09 -5.25 -9.15
CA GLU A 18 -15.76 -4.28 -8.10
C GLU A 18 -14.64 -4.84 -7.20
N LEU A 19 -13.40 -4.85 -7.71
CA LEU A 19 -12.25 -5.39 -6.96
C LEU A 19 -12.04 -4.63 -5.64
N ALA A 20 -12.24 -3.31 -5.63
CA ALA A 20 -12.12 -2.51 -4.42
C ALA A 20 -13.11 -2.99 -3.34
N LEU A 21 -14.36 -3.23 -3.71
CA LEU A 21 -15.38 -3.76 -2.80
C LEU A 21 -15.04 -5.17 -2.34
N LYS A 22 -14.55 -6.04 -3.24
CA LYS A 22 -14.12 -7.40 -2.89
C LYS A 22 -13.01 -7.39 -1.82
N ARG A 23 -12.02 -6.51 -1.94
CA ARG A 23 -10.96 -6.35 -0.93
C ARG A 23 -11.49 -5.75 0.37
N ALA A 24 -12.37 -4.77 0.27
CA ALA A 24 -13.01 -4.16 1.44
C ALA A 24 -13.84 -5.18 2.24
N LYS A 25 -14.64 -6.02 1.58
CA LYS A 25 -15.39 -7.11 2.24
C LYS A 25 -14.47 -8.09 2.96
N LEU A 26 -13.36 -8.48 2.33
CA LEU A 26 -12.38 -9.39 2.94
C LEU A 26 -11.79 -8.80 4.23
N ILE A 27 -11.39 -7.52 4.19
CA ILE A 27 -10.82 -6.83 5.36
C ILE A 27 -11.90 -6.60 6.42
N ALA A 28 -13.04 -6.01 6.04
CA ALA A 28 -14.12 -5.69 6.99
C ALA A 28 -14.74 -6.94 7.64
N GLY A 29 -14.77 -8.06 6.94
CA GLY A 29 -15.26 -9.34 7.48
C GLY A 29 -14.47 -9.83 8.70
N VAL A 30 -13.19 -9.45 8.81
CA VAL A 30 -12.34 -9.79 9.95
C VAL A 30 -12.24 -8.64 10.96
N THR A 31 -12.07 -7.41 10.47
CA THR A 31 -11.84 -6.23 11.33
C THR A 31 -13.12 -5.61 11.89
N GLN A 32 -14.28 -5.98 11.34
CA GLN A 32 -15.59 -5.39 11.65
C GLN A 32 -15.64 -3.88 11.36
N SER A 33 -14.84 -3.43 10.41
CA SER A 33 -14.81 -2.03 9.97
C SER A 33 -16.08 -1.67 9.22
N ARG A 34 -16.56 -0.43 9.39
CA ARG A 34 -17.59 0.16 8.54
C ARG A 34 -17.08 0.33 7.12
N LEU A 35 -17.92 0.08 6.13
CA LEU A 35 -17.65 0.38 4.73
C LEU A 35 -18.31 1.70 4.34
N HIS A 36 -17.53 2.69 3.90
CA HIS A 36 -18.05 3.91 3.30
C HIS A 36 -17.88 3.84 1.78
N LEU A 37 -18.97 3.64 1.05
CA LEU A 37 -18.96 3.51 -0.40
C LEU A 37 -19.01 4.88 -1.05
N LEU A 38 -17.99 5.25 -1.83
CA LEU A 38 -17.93 6.52 -2.54
C LEU A 38 -17.99 6.31 -4.06
N VAL A 39 -18.91 6.99 -4.72
CA VAL A 39 -18.88 7.20 -6.17
C VAL A 39 -18.49 8.64 -6.45
N CYS A 40 -17.39 8.84 -7.18
CA CYS A 40 -16.95 10.15 -7.65
C CYS A 40 -17.67 10.49 -8.95
N ASP A 41 -18.76 11.22 -8.88
CA ASP A 41 -19.59 11.57 -10.04
C ASP A 41 -20.16 12.99 -9.94
N LYS A 42 -19.97 13.79 -11.02
CA LYS A 42 -20.47 15.16 -11.16
C LYS A 42 -21.99 15.24 -11.36
N ARG A 43 -22.59 14.21 -11.95
CA ARG A 43 -23.98 14.24 -12.42
C ARG A 43 -24.99 13.74 -11.42
N GLY A 44 -24.56 13.04 -10.40
CA GLY A 44 -25.45 12.49 -9.39
C GLY A 44 -26.30 11.29 -9.88
N GLU A 45 -25.81 10.55 -10.87
CA GLU A 45 -26.62 9.52 -11.57
C GLU A 45 -26.56 8.14 -10.91
N HIS A 46 -25.68 7.93 -9.90
CA HIS A 46 -25.42 6.60 -9.33
C HIS A 46 -26.04 6.34 -7.96
N GLY A 47 -26.99 7.18 -7.52
CA GLY A 47 -27.64 7.03 -6.21
C GLY A 47 -28.34 5.69 -6.03
N LYS A 48 -29.04 5.21 -7.07
CA LYS A 48 -29.71 3.89 -7.04
C LYS A 48 -28.70 2.75 -6.91
N TYR A 49 -27.62 2.78 -7.71
CA TYR A 49 -26.55 1.77 -7.65
C TYR A 49 -25.95 1.67 -6.25
N LEU A 50 -25.65 2.84 -5.63
CA LEU A 50 -25.13 2.88 -4.26
C LEU A 50 -26.14 2.35 -3.24
N ALA A 51 -27.41 2.71 -3.36
CA ALA A 51 -28.46 2.23 -2.47
C ALA A 51 -28.66 0.72 -2.56
N ASP A 52 -28.74 0.18 -3.77
CA ASP A 52 -28.91 -1.26 -4.01
C ASP A 52 -27.67 -2.04 -3.49
N THR A 53 -26.45 -1.54 -3.75
CA THR A 53 -25.21 -2.15 -3.25
C THR A 53 -25.12 -2.11 -1.72
N ALA A 54 -25.47 -0.96 -1.11
CA ALA A 54 -25.46 -0.84 0.34
C ALA A 54 -26.50 -1.74 1.02
N GLN A 55 -27.68 -1.89 0.40
CA GLN A 55 -28.71 -2.79 0.91
C GLN A 55 -28.22 -4.24 0.92
N ALA A 56 -27.66 -4.70 -0.19
CA ALA A 56 -27.09 -6.07 -0.28
C ALA A 56 -25.99 -6.31 0.76
N LEU A 57 -25.10 -5.33 0.97
CA LEU A 57 -24.04 -5.45 1.97
C LEU A 57 -24.57 -5.46 3.41
N LYS A 58 -25.62 -4.72 3.71
CA LYS A 58 -26.30 -4.75 5.03
C LYS A 58 -26.96 -6.10 5.27
N GLU A 59 -27.56 -6.68 4.25
CA GLU A 59 -28.11 -8.05 4.31
C GLU A 59 -27.01 -9.09 4.54
N ASP A 60 -25.81 -8.88 4.01
CA ASP A 60 -24.60 -9.68 4.29
C ASP A 60 -24.00 -9.38 5.69
N GLY A 61 -24.56 -8.43 6.46
CA GLY A 61 -24.16 -8.11 7.84
C GLY A 61 -23.08 -7.03 7.98
N TYR A 62 -22.75 -6.28 6.91
CA TYR A 62 -21.80 -5.17 7.00
C TYR A 62 -22.47 -3.88 7.47
N ASP A 63 -21.74 -3.06 8.26
CA ASP A 63 -22.11 -1.66 8.53
C ASP A 63 -21.70 -0.80 7.32
N VAL A 64 -22.66 -0.16 6.64
CA VAL A 64 -22.43 0.50 5.36
C VAL A 64 -23.06 1.88 5.32
N THR A 65 -22.26 2.85 4.91
CA THR A 65 -22.71 4.19 4.51
C THR A 65 -22.34 4.47 3.06
N THR A 66 -23.00 5.42 2.43
CA THR A 66 -22.79 5.74 1.01
C THR A 66 -22.70 7.22 0.78
N GLN A 67 -21.87 7.61 -0.17
CA GLN A 67 -21.72 8.98 -0.63
C GLN A 67 -21.56 9.02 -2.14
N GLN A 68 -22.23 9.97 -2.76
CA GLN A 68 -21.97 10.38 -4.13
C GLN A 68 -21.53 11.84 -4.09
N ALA A 69 -20.32 12.12 -4.58
CA ALA A 69 -19.72 13.42 -4.49
C ALA A 69 -18.82 13.71 -5.70
N TRP A 70 -18.60 14.99 -5.94
CA TRP A 70 -17.56 15.48 -6.81
C TRP A 70 -17.05 16.83 -6.31
N HIS A 71 -15.74 16.92 -6.20
CA HIS A 71 -15.02 18.15 -5.96
C HIS A 71 -14.24 18.57 -7.22
N GLU A 72 -13.14 19.28 -7.08
CA GLU A 72 -12.38 19.79 -8.22
C GLU A 72 -11.80 18.69 -9.08
N SER A 73 -11.32 17.60 -8.46
CA SER A 73 -10.73 16.44 -9.12
C SER A 73 -11.12 15.12 -8.45
N PHE A 74 -10.79 14.02 -9.13
CA PHE A 74 -11.09 12.66 -8.63
C PHE A 74 -10.38 12.38 -7.30
N HIS A 75 -9.08 12.64 -7.22
CA HIS A 75 -8.31 12.38 -6.01
C HIS A 75 -8.71 13.30 -4.85
N GLU A 76 -9.03 14.57 -5.09
CA GLU A 76 -9.51 15.49 -4.07
C GLU A 76 -10.87 15.06 -3.51
N THR A 77 -11.77 14.59 -4.37
CA THR A 77 -13.07 14.03 -3.94
C THR A 77 -12.86 12.86 -2.97
N ILE A 78 -11.92 11.95 -3.27
CA ILE A 78 -11.60 10.81 -2.40
C ILE A 78 -11.02 11.29 -1.07
N ILE A 79 -10.08 12.22 -1.09
CA ILE A 79 -9.41 12.73 0.11
C ILE A 79 -10.40 13.47 1.02
N GLN A 80 -11.26 14.31 0.46
CA GLN A 80 -12.29 15.00 1.26
C GLN A 80 -13.29 14.02 1.89
N ALA A 81 -13.72 12.99 1.16
CA ALA A 81 -14.59 11.96 1.72
C ALA A 81 -13.87 11.15 2.82
N GLN A 82 -12.58 10.84 2.62
CA GLN A 82 -11.75 10.14 3.61
C GLN A 82 -11.68 10.93 4.92
N GLN A 83 -11.47 12.24 4.84
CA GLN A 83 -11.40 13.12 6.02
C GLN A 83 -12.75 13.27 6.71
N ALA A 84 -13.81 13.58 5.94
CA ALA A 84 -15.16 13.78 6.47
C ALA A 84 -15.65 12.55 7.27
N GLU A 85 -15.32 11.34 6.81
CA GLU A 85 -15.72 10.08 7.42
C GLU A 85 -14.62 9.47 8.32
N SER A 86 -13.50 10.16 8.49
CA SER A 86 -12.34 9.70 9.26
C SER A 86 -11.93 8.27 8.89
N CYS A 87 -11.86 8.00 7.58
CA CYS A 87 -11.51 6.67 7.08
C CYS A 87 -10.01 6.39 7.29
N GLY A 88 -9.70 5.24 7.91
CA GLY A 88 -8.32 4.82 8.19
C GLY A 88 -7.65 4.05 7.05
N LEU A 89 -8.39 3.72 6.00
CA LEU A 89 -7.91 3.05 4.79
C LEU A 89 -8.76 3.49 3.60
N VAL A 90 -8.10 3.79 2.49
CA VAL A 90 -8.76 3.99 1.18
C VAL A 90 -8.48 2.79 0.29
N ILE A 91 -9.50 2.21 -0.31
CA ILE A 91 -9.38 1.13 -1.29
C ILE A 91 -9.91 1.61 -2.63
N LYS A 92 -9.06 1.58 -3.64
CA LYS A 92 -9.39 1.97 -5.01
C LYS A 92 -8.98 0.87 -5.98
N GLN A 93 -9.84 0.57 -6.94
CA GLN A 93 -9.48 -0.30 -8.05
C GLN A 93 -8.63 0.46 -9.08
N HIS A 94 -7.58 -0.19 -9.57
CA HIS A 94 -6.78 0.32 -10.68
C HIS A 94 -7.44 -0.02 -12.01
N PHE A 95 -7.51 0.97 -12.89
CA PHE A 95 -7.98 0.81 -14.28
C PHE A 95 -6.87 1.24 -15.23
N PRO A 96 -6.21 0.30 -15.91
CA PRO A 96 -5.17 0.64 -16.85
C PRO A 96 -5.77 1.38 -18.07
N GLU A 97 -5.21 2.54 -18.40
CA GLU A 97 -5.59 3.29 -19.62
C GLU A 97 -5.28 2.49 -20.91
N ASN A 98 -4.29 1.61 -20.83
CA ASN A 98 -3.89 0.73 -21.92
C ASN A 98 -3.79 -0.72 -21.42
N PRO A 99 -4.56 -1.67 -22.02
CA PRO A 99 -4.52 -3.08 -21.64
C PRO A 99 -3.13 -3.73 -21.72
N LEU A 100 -2.22 -3.20 -22.54
CA LEU A 100 -0.85 -3.67 -22.67
C LEU A 100 0.06 -3.17 -21.54
N LYS A 101 -0.38 -2.16 -20.78
CA LYS A 101 0.36 -1.54 -19.67
C LYS A 101 -0.38 -1.73 -18.36
N ARG A 102 -0.89 -2.92 -18.09
CA ARG A 102 -1.77 -3.21 -16.94
C ARG A 102 -1.19 -2.87 -15.57
N ALA A 103 0.13 -2.87 -15.44
CA ALA A 103 0.78 -2.57 -14.17
C ALA A 103 0.91 -1.07 -13.89
N LEU A 104 0.99 -0.22 -14.94
CA LEU A 104 1.25 1.21 -14.78
C LEU A 104 0.07 1.94 -14.14
N LEU A 105 0.34 2.67 -13.06
CA LEU A 105 -0.64 3.49 -12.38
C LEU A 105 -1.04 4.72 -13.21
N THR A 106 -2.29 5.14 -13.06
CA THR A 106 -2.80 6.35 -13.73
C THR A 106 -2.31 7.61 -13.01
N PRO A 107 -2.32 8.80 -13.68
CA PRO A 107 -2.02 10.07 -13.00
C PRO A 107 -2.88 10.33 -11.75
N GLU A 108 -4.14 9.88 -11.75
CA GLU A 108 -5.03 10.02 -10.60
C GLU A 108 -4.65 9.06 -9.44
N ASP A 109 -4.17 7.83 -9.75
CA ASP A 109 -3.62 6.93 -8.75
C ASP A 109 -2.41 7.58 -8.06
N TRP A 110 -1.51 8.17 -8.86
CA TRP A 110 -0.32 8.87 -8.36
C TRP A 110 -0.65 10.04 -7.45
N LYS A 111 -1.62 10.86 -7.81
CA LYS A 111 -2.08 11.98 -6.99
C LYS A 111 -2.70 11.49 -5.68
N LEU A 112 -3.55 10.47 -5.74
CA LEU A 112 -4.12 9.86 -4.54
C LEU A 112 -3.03 9.33 -3.60
N LEU A 113 -2.06 8.58 -4.14
CA LEU A 113 -0.95 8.04 -3.36
C LEU A 113 -0.06 9.13 -2.75
N ARG A 114 0.07 10.29 -3.38
CA ARG A 114 0.84 11.43 -2.86
C ARG A 114 0.13 12.14 -1.72
N TYR A 115 -1.14 12.46 -1.91
CA TYR A 115 -1.84 13.42 -1.08
C TYR A 115 -2.79 12.81 -0.05
N CYS A 116 -3.16 11.54 -0.19
CA CYS A 116 -4.04 10.89 0.78
C CYS A 116 -3.34 10.75 2.15
N PRO A 117 -3.94 11.24 3.24
CA PRO A 117 -3.32 11.23 4.57
C PRO A 117 -3.48 9.91 5.34
N CYS A 118 -3.96 8.86 4.69
CA CYS A 118 -4.04 7.53 5.26
C CYS A 118 -3.47 6.47 4.30
N PRO A 119 -3.27 5.21 4.73
CA PRO A 119 -2.91 4.11 3.86
C PRO A 119 -3.86 3.96 2.67
N VAL A 120 -3.30 3.62 1.50
CA VAL A 120 -4.06 3.41 0.27
C VAL A 120 -3.77 2.02 -0.28
N LEU A 121 -4.83 1.23 -0.48
CA LEU A 121 -4.78 -0.05 -1.17
C LEU A 121 -5.26 0.11 -2.62
N ILE A 122 -4.39 -0.14 -3.55
CA ILE A 122 -4.70 -0.20 -4.98
C ILE A 122 -4.97 -1.66 -5.36
N ALA A 123 -6.21 -1.99 -5.64
CA ALA A 123 -6.61 -3.31 -6.12
C ALA A 123 -6.35 -3.42 -7.63
N LYS A 124 -5.36 -4.22 -8.02
CA LYS A 124 -4.90 -4.39 -9.41
C LYS A 124 -5.32 -5.73 -10.02
N THR A 125 -5.59 -6.74 -9.17
CA THR A 125 -5.81 -8.11 -9.63
C THR A 125 -7.06 -8.72 -9.02
N ASN A 126 -7.67 -9.69 -9.72
CA ASN A 126 -8.76 -10.48 -9.18
C ASN A 126 -8.28 -11.76 -8.45
N ARG A 127 -6.96 -11.93 -8.29
CA ARG A 127 -6.39 -13.10 -7.62
C ARG A 127 -6.86 -13.16 -6.16
N PRO A 128 -7.24 -14.34 -5.64
CA PRO A 128 -7.58 -14.46 -4.22
C PRO A 128 -6.33 -14.22 -3.36
N TRP A 129 -6.51 -13.58 -2.20
CA TRP A 129 -5.41 -13.40 -1.24
C TRP A 129 -5.21 -14.63 -0.35
N THR A 130 -6.25 -15.46 -0.23
CA THR A 130 -6.25 -16.63 0.67
C THR A 130 -5.12 -17.58 0.33
N GLU A 131 -4.35 -17.95 1.34
CA GLU A 131 -3.21 -18.87 1.25
C GLU A 131 -2.08 -18.42 0.28
N GLY A 132 -2.09 -17.14 -0.10
CA GLY A 132 -1.06 -16.56 -0.97
C GLY A 132 0.17 -16.09 -0.20
N SER A 133 1.04 -15.33 -0.88
CA SER A 133 2.20 -14.67 -0.27
C SER A 133 1.99 -13.16 -0.20
N ILE A 134 2.36 -12.56 0.92
CA ILE A 134 2.40 -11.11 1.12
C ILE A 134 3.88 -10.69 1.15
N LEU A 135 4.27 -9.80 0.27
CA LEU A 135 5.62 -9.27 0.23
C LEU A 135 5.64 -7.86 0.84
N VAL A 136 6.46 -7.63 1.85
CA VAL A 136 6.73 -6.29 2.36
C VAL A 136 8.19 -5.90 2.09
N ALA A 137 8.41 -4.69 1.58
CA ALA A 137 9.74 -4.16 1.32
C ALA A 137 10.14 -3.14 2.39
N VAL A 138 11.32 -3.35 2.99
CA VAL A 138 11.88 -2.49 4.05
C VAL A 138 13.32 -2.12 3.74
N ASP A 139 13.77 -0.95 4.18
CA ASP A 139 15.16 -0.51 4.10
C ASP A 139 15.83 -0.58 5.47
N VAL A 140 16.29 -1.78 5.86
CA VAL A 140 16.98 -1.97 7.15
C VAL A 140 18.30 -1.22 7.25
N GLY A 141 18.87 -0.79 6.12
CA GLY A 141 20.10 0.01 6.09
C GLY A 141 19.89 1.45 6.59
N ASN A 142 18.65 1.93 6.63
CA ASN A 142 18.32 3.28 7.09
C ASN A 142 17.77 3.25 8.52
N SER A 143 18.56 3.84 9.44
CA SER A 143 18.26 3.85 10.89
C SER A 143 17.63 5.16 11.38
N SER A 144 17.19 6.06 10.47
CA SER A 144 16.50 7.29 10.88
C SER A 144 15.21 6.99 11.64
N ALA A 145 14.78 7.90 12.51
CA ALA A 145 13.56 7.72 13.30
C ALA A 145 12.32 7.57 12.42
N GLU A 146 12.25 8.30 11.31
CA GLU A 146 11.18 8.24 10.32
C GLU A 146 11.08 6.84 9.67
N HIS A 147 12.24 6.26 9.27
CA HIS A 147 12.27 4.91 8.70
C HIS A 147 11.91 3.84 9.71
N LYS A 148 12.35 3.95 10.96
CA LYS A 148 11.96 3.01 12.02
C LYS A 148 10.46 3.02 12.28
N SER A 149 9.85 4.21 12.36
CA SER A 149 8.39 4.33 12.50
C SER A 149 7.66 3.74 11.30
N LEU A 150 8.15 4.00 10.09
CA LEU A 150 7.59 3.42 8.87
C LEU A 150 7.72 1.89 8.84
N HIS A 151 8.87 1.34 9.24
CA HIS A 151 9.08 -0.11 9.31
C HIS A 151 8.08 -0.79 10.23
N ALA A 152 7.86 -0.24 11.43
CA ALA A 152 6.86 -0.76 12.37
C ALA A 152 5.45 -0.76 11.75
N SER A 153 5.10 0.34 11.08
CA SER A 153 3.82 0.45 10.38
C SER A 153 3.69 -0.55 9.21
N LEU A 154 4.74 -0.69 8.39
CA LEU A 154 4.77 -1.64 7.28
C LEU A 154 4.59 -3.08 7.75
N ILE A 155 5.39 -3.51 8.74
CA ILE A 155 5.35 -4.87 9.26
C ILE A 155 4.02 -5.15 9.94
N SER A 156 3.51 -4.24 10.79
CA SER A 156 2.22 -4.42 11.45
C SER A 156 1.08 -4.58 10.43
N ASN A 157 1.01 -3.72 9.43
CA ASN A 157 -0.03 -3.83 8.39
C ASN A 157 0.14 -5.08 7.53
N ALA A 158 1.37 -5.48 7.19
CA ALA A 158 1.63 -6.70 6.44
C ALA A 158 1.22 -7.96 7.20
N TYR A 159 1.51 -8.04 8.51
CA TYR A 159 1.04 -9.12 9.37
C TYR A 159 -0.49 -9.20 9.43
N GLU A 160 -1.16 -8.07 9.55
CA GLU A 160 -2.61 -8.05 9.58
C GLU A 160 -3.23 -8.49 8.25
N VAL A 161 -2.66 -8.06 7.10
CA VAL A 161 -3.09 -8.54 5.78
C VAL A 161 -2.85 -10.05 5.66
N ALA A 162 -1.68 -10.53 6.08
CA ALA A 162 -1.37 -11.96 6.07
C ALA A 162 -2.34 -12.77 6.95
N ALA A 163 -2.65 -12.28 8.15
CA ALA A 163 -3.61 -12.93 9.04
C ALA A 163 -5.03 -12.97 8.44
N ILE A 164 -5.52 -11.86 7.87
CA ILE A 164 -6.82 -11.78 7.20
C ILE A 164 -6.89 -12.77 6.03
N ALA A 165 -5.83 -12.87 5.25
CA ALA A 165 -5.75 -13.72 4.06
C ALA A 165 -5.33 -15.17 4.38
N LYS A 166 -4.92 -15.49 5.62
CA LYS A 166 -4.23 -16.74 5.97
C LYS A 166 -3.03 -17.01 5.05
N ALA A 167 -2.31 -15.94 4.73
CA ALA A 167 -1.21 -15.91 3.78
C ALA A 167 0.14 -15.95 4.51
N THR A 168 1.19 -16.31 3.78
CA THR A 168 2.57 -16.26 4.29
C THR A 168 3.14 -14.87 4.11
N LEU A 169 3.75 -14.31 5.16
CA LEU A 169 4.45 -13.04 5.10
C LEU A 169 5.92 -13.26 4.69
N HIS A 170 6.39 -12.45 3.75
CA HIS A 170 7.78 -12.36 3.32
C HIS A 170 8.26 -10.91 3.42
N VAL A 171 9.45 -10.71 3.96
CA VAL A 171 10.09 -9.40 4.13
C VAL A 171 11.32 -9.33 3.25
N LEU A 172 11.40 -8.33 2.39
CA LEU A 172 12.55 -8.11 1.52
C LEU A 172 13.30 -6.84 1.94
N THR A 173 14.61 -6.97 2.09
CA THR A 173 15.53 -5.81 2.08
C THR A 173 16.54 -5.94 0.96
N ALA A 174 16.80 -4.81 0.30
CA ALA A 174 17.82 -4.69 -0.74
C ALA A 174 19.05 -3.99 -0.20
N HIS A 175 20.23 -4.47 -0.50
CA HIS A 175 21.49 -3.78 -0.20
C HIS A 175 22.24 -3.39 -1.47
N PRO A 176 23.00 -2.29 -1.45
CA PRO A 176 23.75 -1.86 -2.63
C PRO A 176 24.85 -2.85 -3.00
N SER A 177 25.16 -2.93 -4.28
CA SER A 177 26.35 -3.60 -4.77
C SER A 177 27.61 -2.81 -4.40
N PRO A 178 28.79 -3.46 -4.27
CA PRO A 178 30.04 -2.78 -4.02
C PRO A 178 30.33 -1.68 -5.04
N MET A 179 30.68 -0.51 -4.57
CA MET A 179 31.05 0.64 -5.41
C MET A 179 32.54 0.89 -5.33
N LEU A 180 33.32 0.42 -6.31
CA LEU A 180 34.78 0.59 -6.35
C LEU A 180 35.23 2.05 -6.34
N SER A 181 34.38 2.97 -6.76
CA SER A 181 34.65 4.41 -6.75
C SER A 181 34.15 5.13 -5.49
N ALA A 182 33.57 4.43 -4.53
CA ALA A 182 33.10 5.04 -3.29
C ALA A 182 34.28 5.56 -2.47
N SER A 183 34.15 6.78 -1.95
CA SER A 183 35.15 7.37 -1.04
C SER A 183 35.15 6.69 0.34
N ASP A 184 34.04 6.06 0.72
CA ASP A 184 33.92 5.28 1.95
C ASP A 184 34.35 3.82 1.69
N PRO A 185 35.41 3.32 2.35
CA PRO A 185 35.88 1.93 2.19
C PRO A 185 34.79 0.87 2.48
N THR A 186 33.80 1.19 3.30
CA THR A 186 32.69 0.30 3.67
C THR A 186 31.87 -0.14 2.45
N PHE A 187 31.81 0.71 1.42
CA PHE A 187 31.08 0.40 0.18
C PHE A 187 31.94 -0.24 -0.91
N GLN A 188 33.22 -0.50 -0.62
CA GLN A 188 34.15 -1.11 -1.58
C GLN A 188 34.22 -2.64 -1.46
N LEU A 189 33.92 -3.18 -0.29
CA LEU A 189 34.02 -4.61 -0.01
C LEU A 189 32.64 -5.24 0.14
N ARG A 190 32.33 -6.17 -0.75
CA ARG A 190 31.05 -6.91 -0.74
C ARG A 190 30.77 -7.58 0.60
N GLU A 191 31.77 -8.28 1.16
CA GLU A 191 31.65 -8.98 2.43
C GLU A 191 31.30 -8.05 3.60
N THR A 192 31.85 -6.82 3.58
CA THR A 192 31.57 -5.81 4.61
C THR A 192 30.13 -5.31 4.51
N ILE A 193 29.64 -5.06 3.29
CA ILE A 193 28.25 -4.62 3.05
C ILE A 193 27.29 -5.74 3.49
N GLU A 194 27.50 -6.96 3.04
CA GLU A 194 26.67 -8.11 3.39
C GLU A 194 26.66 -8.36 4.91
N ALA A 195 27.82 -8.33 5.58
CA ALA A 195 27.91 -8.54 7.02
C ALA A 195 27.10 -7.48 7.78
N ARG A 196 27.22 -6.21 7.38
CA ARG A 196 26.46 -5.09 7.98
C ARG A 196 24.96 -5.31 7.81
N TYR A 197 24.50 -5.63 6.60
CA TYR A 197 23.07 -5.85 6.36
C TYR A 197 22.54 -7.08 7.09
N ARG A 198 23.32 -8.17 7.15
CA ARG A 198 22.95 -9.36 7.95
C ARG A 198 22.79 -9.03 9.43
N GLU A 199 23.70 -8.22 10.00
CA GLU A 199 23.59 -7.77 11.39
C GLU A 199 22.33 -6.94 11.62
N GLN A 200 22.02 -6.00 10.71
CA GLN A 200 20.80 -5.19 10.81
C GLN A 200 19.54 -6.05 10.65
N CYS A 201 19.55 -6.99 9.72
CA CYS A 201 18.44 -7.93 9.53
C CYS A 201 18.22 -8.82 10.75
N ALA A 202 19.29 -9.31 11.41
CA ALA A 202 19.16 -10.11 12.63
C ALA A 202 18.51 -9.31 13.78
N LYS A 203 18.82 -8.02 13.89
CA LYS A 203 18.15 -7.12 14.84
C LYS A 203 16.68 -6.90 14.46
N PHE A 204 16.40 -6.70 13.19
CA PHE A 204 15.07 -6.49 12.65
C PHE A 204 14.16 -7.73 12.84
N VAL A 205 14.68 -8.92 12.51
CA VAL A 205 13.99 -10.20 12.73
C VAL A 205 13.61 -10.37 14.21
N LYS A 206 14.54 -10.06 15.13
CA LYS A 206 14.28 -10.14 16.57
C LYS A 206 13.28 -9.07 17.04
N GLU A 207 13.36 -7.84 16.53
CA GLU A 207 12.49 -6.72 16.91
C GLU A 207 11.04 -6.98 16.50
N PHE A 208 10.83 -7.58 15.32
CA PHE A 208 9.50 -7.83 14.77
C PHE A 208 9.04 -9.28 14.89
N GLU A 209 9.76 -10.12 15.63
CA GLU A 209 9.42 -11.53 15.88
C GLU A 209 9.16 -12.33 14.57
N LEU A 210 10.00 -12.07 13.56
CA LEU A 210 9.94 -12.76 12.27
C LEU A 210 10.66 -14.11 12.35
N ASP A 211 10.24 -15.06 11.52
CA ASP A 211 11.02 -16.26 11.24
C ASP A 211 12.14 -15.95 10.25
N ASP A 212 13.30 -16.59 10.41
CA ASP A 212 14.46 -16.39 9.51
C ASP A 212 14.13 -16.66 8.04
N GLU A 213 13.23 -17.61 7.77
CA GLU A 213 12.77 -17.95 6.42
C GLU A 213 11.92 -16.86 5.77
N GLN A 214 11.31 -15.99 6.57
CA GLN A 214 10.53 -14.87 6.07
C GLN A 214 11.39 -13.70 5.59
N MET A 215 12.68 -13.63 6.03
CA MET A 215 13.57 -12.52 5.74
C MET A 215 14.46 -12.78 4.52
N HIS A 216 14.28 -11.97 3.48
CA HIS A 216 15.05 -12.06 2.24
C HIS A 216 16.01 -10.88 2.13
N ILE A 217 17.32 -11.17 2.12
CA ILE A 217 18.38 -10.18 1.94
C ILE A 217 18.92 -10.33 0.53
N LYS A 218 18.82 -9.30 -0.29
CA LYS A 218 19.25 -9.36 -1.71
C LYS A 218 20.17 -8.21 -2.07
N GLU A 219 21.19 -8.51 -2.89
CA GLU A 219 22.07 -7.49 -3.47
C GLU A 219 21.48 -6.93 -4.75
N GLY A 220 21.41 -5.60 -4.86
CA GLY A 220 20.99 -4.89 -6.05
C GLY A 220 19.97 -3.77 -5.77
N PRO A 221 19.51 -3.09 -6.81
CA PRO A 221 18.55 -2.01 -6.68
C PRO A 221 17.15 -2.53 -6.31
N ALA A 222 16.53 -1.87 -5.33
CA ALA A 222 15.23 -2.28 -4.77
C ALA A 222 14.10 -2.25 -5.81
N ASP A 223 14.14 -1.30 -6.74
CA ASP A 223 13.18 -1.15 -7.85
C ASP A 223 13.16 -2.34 -8.82
N VAL A 224 14.29 -3.06 -8.92
CA VAL A 224 14.40 -4.30 -9.70
C VAL A 224 14.07 -5.52 -8.84
N LEU A 225 14.54 -5.54 -7.59
CA LEU A 225 14.42 -6.71 -6.73
C LEU A 225 13.02 -6.93 -6.20
N ILE A 226 12.27 -5.86 -5.89
CA ILE A 226 10.92 -5.99 -5.34
C ILE A 226 9.95 -6.63 -6.36
N PRO A 227 9.84 -6.17 -7.62
CA PRO A 227 8.99 -6.83 -8.60
C PRO A 227 9.41 -8.26 -8.91
N LYS A 228 10.73 -8.51 -8.96
CA LYS A 228 11.27 -9.85 -9.17
C LYS A 228 10.87 -10.80 -8.04
N MET A 229 11.05 -10.39 -6.79
CA MET A 229 10.68 -11.18 -5.62
C MET A 229 9.17 -11.39 -5.52
N ALA A 230 8.35 -10.36 -5.81
CA ALA A 230 6.89 -10.49 -5.86
C ALA A 230 6.46 -11.59 -6.84
N LYS A 231 7.13 -11.68 -8.00
CA LYS A 231 6.88 -12.73 -8.99
C LYS A 231 7.40 -14.09 -8.53
N GLU A 232 8.60 -14.18 -7.96
CA GLU A 232 9.21 -15.43 -7.46
C GLU A 232 8.38 -16.08 -6.35
N LEU A 233 7.81 -15.26 -5.46
CA LEU A 233 6.96 -15.70 -4.34
C LEU A 233 5.49 -15.89 -4.76
N ASP A 234 5.15 -15.63 -5.99
CA ASP A 234 3.75 -15.56 -6.47
C ASP A 234 2.89 -14.67 -5.56
N ALA A 235 3.44 -13.52 -5.12
CA ALA A 235 2.80 -12.64 -4.17
C ALA A 235 1.44 -12.12 -4.68
N VAL A 236 0.49 -12.01 -3.77
CA VAL A 236 -0.86 -11.46 -4.07
C VAL A 236 -1.00 -10.02 -3.61
N VAL A 237 -0.22 -9.62 -2.61
CA VAL A 237 -0.12 -8.23 -2.13
C VAL A 237 1.35 -7.86 -1.94
N THR A 238 1.70 -6.67 -2.40
CA THR A 238 2.98 -6.03 -2.09
C THR A 238 2.73 -4.83 -1.18
N VAL A 239 3.41 -4.77 -0.05
CA VAL A 239 3.32 -3.67 0.92
C VAL A 239 4.59 -2.84 0.83
N ILE A 240 4.45 -1.55 0.54
CA ILE A 240 5.60 -0.65 0.41
C ILE A 240 5.37 0.66 1.15
N GLY A 241 6.48 1.25 1.61
CA GLY A 241 6.51 2.58 2.18
C GLY A 241 6.90 3.64 1.15
N THR A 242 6.33 4.82 1.27
CA THR A 242 6.77 6.00 0.54
C THR A 242 7.29 7.01 1.53
N VAL A 243 8.59 7.32 1.46
CA VAL A 243 9.18 8.40 2.27
C VAL A 243 9.18 9.67 1.42
N ALA A 244 8.39 10.65 1.82
CA ALA A 244 8.47 11.97 1.21
C ALA A 244 9.83 12.59 1.56
N ARG A 245 10.60 13.04 0.57
CA ARG A 245 11.76 13.88 0.83
C ARG A 245 11.22 15.23 1.30
N THR A 246 11.36 15.51 2.59
CA THR A 246 11.02 16.80 3.19
C THR A 246 11.94 17.86 2.60
N GLY A 247 11.40 18.89 1.99
CA GLY A 247 12.20 20.06 1.58
C GLY A 247 11.69 20.87 0.40
N LEU A 248 10.76 20.38 -0.38
CA LEU A 248 10.11 21.15 -1.45
C LEU A 248 8.60 20.93 -1.35
N SER A 249 7.82 21.97 -1.51
CA SER A 249 6.38 22.06 -1.41
C SER A 249 5.63 20.95 -2.21
N GLY A 250 5.40 19.80 -1.59
CA GLY A 250 4.66 18.70 -2.18
C GLY A 250 5.10 17.34 -1.63
N ALA A 251 4.17 16.49 -1.27
CA ALA A 251 4.44 15.11 -0.93
C ALA A 251 4.94 14.37 -2.18
N LEU A 252 6.24 14.02 -2.20
CA LEU A 252 6.84 13.26 -3.30
C LEU A 252 6.85 11.78 -2.93
N ILE A 253 6.38 10.94 -3.83
CA ILE A 253 6.67 9.51 -3.78
C ILE A 253 8.12 9.34 -4.23
N GLY A 254 8.92 8.53 -3.51
CA GLY A 254 10.33 8.32 -3.90
C GLY A 254 10.44 7.59 -5.24
N ASN A 255 11.48 7.91 -6.02
CA ASN A 255 11.69 7.31 -7.35
C ASN A 255 11.64 5.77 -7.35
N THR A 256 12.21 5.12 -6.34
CA THR A 256 12.15 3.66 -6.18
C THR A 256 10.71 3.17 -6.03
N ALA A 257 9.90 3.84 -5.19
CA ALA A 257 8.51 3.46 -5.00
C ALA A 257 7.69 3.66 -6.28
N GLU A 258 7.95 4.72 -7.06
CA GLU A 258 7.28 4.94 -8.35
C GLU A 258 7.55 3.78 -9.32
N VAL A 259 8.81 3.39 -9.50
CA VAL A 259 9.18 2.29 -10.40
C VAL A 259 8.57 0.95 -9.92
N VAL A 260 8.63 0.68 -8.61
CA VAL A 260 8.05 -0.55 -8.02
C VAL A 260 6.55 -0.60 -8.24
N LEU A 261 5.83 0.49 -7.93
CA LEU A 261 4.38 0.56 -8.05
C LEU A 261 3.90 0.32 -9.48
N ASP A 262 4.66 0.77 -10.47
CA ASP A 262 4.35 0.53 -11.88
C ASP A 262 4.73 -0.88 -12.35
N ALA A 263 5.72 -1.52 -11.72
CA ALA A 263 6.24 -2.81 -12.17
C ALA A 263 5.55 -4.02 -11.52
N VAL A 264 4.99 -3.89 -10.31
CA VAL A 264 4.37 -5.03 -9.63
C VAL A 264 2.98 -5.35 -10.17
N GLU A 265 2.72 -6.64 -10.38
CA GLU A 265 1.43 -7.17 -10.86
C GLU A 265 0.57 -7.72 -9.72
N THR A 266 0.75 -7.21 -8.50
CA THR A 266 0.01 -7.56 -7.29
C THR A 266 -0.94 -6.43 -6.89
N ASP A 267 -1.85 -6.68 -5.97
CA ASP A 267 -2.45 -5.57 -5.23
C ASP A 267 -1.37 -4.86 -4.41
N VAL A 268 -1.47 -3.55 -4.22
CA VAL A 268 -0.41 -2.79 -3.55
C VAL A 268 -0.98 -1.98 -2.40
N LEU A 269 -0.45 -2.23 -1.20
CA LEU A 269 -0.73 -1.41 -0.02
C LEU A 269 0.42 -0.42 0.19
N VAL A 270 0.10 0.86 0.11
CA VAL A 270 1.07 1.95 0.23
C VAL A 270 0.88 2.67 1.54
N LEU A 271 1.96 2.76 2.33
CA LEU A 271 1.98 3.47 3.61
C LEU A 271 2.95 4.66 3.55
N LYS A 272 2.66 5.65 4.39
CA LYS A 272 3.52 6.82 4.62
C LYS A 272 3.97 6.85 6.08
N PRO A 273 5.09 7.51 6.39
CA PRO A 273 5.43 7.84 7.77
C PRO A 273 4.31 8.64 8.44
N GLN A 274 4.13 8.44 9.75
CA GLN A 274 3.04 9.08 10.51
C GLN A 274 3.11 10.61 10.49
N ASP A 275 4.30 11.17 10.56
CA ASP A 275 4.52 12.63 10.49
C ASP A 275 4.10 13.20 9.13
N VAL A 276 4.34 12.49 8.04
CA VAL A 276 3.88 12.86 6.69
C VAL A 276 2.36 12.82 6.62
N MET A 277 1.71 11.79 7.15
CA MET A 277 0.25 11.69 7.18
C MET A 277 -0.37 12.84 7.99
N THR A 278 0.15 13.10 9.19
CA THR A 278 -0.30 14.22 10.04
C THR A 278 -0.11 15.58 9.36
N HIS A 279 1.00 15.77 8.64
CA HIS A 279 1.23 17.00 7.89
C HIS A 279 0.23 17.17 6.74
N LEU A 280 -0.08 16.10 6.01
CA LEU A 280 -1.09 16.12 4.95
C LEU A 280 -2.48 16.43 5.51
N GLU A 281 -2.86 15.84 6.64
CA GLU A 281 -4.12 16.13 7.33
C GLU A 281 -4.25 17.59 7.71
N ALA A 282 -3.15 18.25 8.11
CA ALA A 282 -3.16 19.64 8.52
C ALA A 282 -3.19 20.65 7.35
N GLN A 283 -2.93 20.20 6.11
CA GLN A 283 -2.92 21.05 4.91
C GLN A 283 -4.24 21.09 4.16
N LEU A 284 -5.14 20.21 4.48
CA LEU A 284 -6.44 20.02 3.84
C LEU A 284 -7.57 20.62 4.66
#